data_8f2cad2faaeea47830cc5cab0cb1e6a9
#
_entry.id   8f2cad2faaeea47830cc5cab0cb1e6a9
#
_cell.length_a   1.000
_cell.length_b   1.000
_cell.length_c   1.000
_cell.angle_alpha   90.00
_cell.angle_beta   90.00
_cell.angle_gamma   90.00
#
_symmetry.space_group_name_H-M   'P 1'
#
loop_
_entity.id
_entity.type
_entity.pdbx_description
1 polymer ?
#
loop_
_entity_poly.entity_id
_entity_poly.type
_entity_poly.pdbx_seq_one_letter_code
_entity_poly.pdbx_strand_id
1 'polypeptide(L)'
;MLNPDITVNSSNIIIFHTHTCESYTPTEKYNYEQTGTYRTTDLNYNVVKVGTELTNQLNSYGYKVLHNTTYHDYPAYSGSYGRSLTTVKDILSQNTNTDVVIDLHRDAIGDYSYSPKVKIGEEEVAQLMFVIGTAGGG
;
A
#
# COMPACT_ATOMS: atom_id res chain seq x y z
N MET A 1 -17.44 -2.52 21.89
CA MET A 1 -16.11 -2.05 21.44
C MET A 1 -15.18 -3.25 21.62
N LEU A 2 -14.58 -3.74 20.54
CA LEU A 2 -13.59 -4.82 20.62
C LEU A 2 -12.34 -4.26 21.33
N ASN A 3 -11.90 -4.94 22.37
CA ASN A 3 -10.67 -4.58 23.08
C ASN A 3 -9.54 -5.39 22.38
N PRO A 4 -8.67 -4.78 21.59
CA PRO A 4 -7.62 -5.54 20.92
C PRO A 4 -6.59 -6.01 21.93
N ASP A 5 -6.21 -7.30 21.87
CA ASP A 5 -5.11 -7.87 22.64
C ASP A 5 -3.72 -7.46 22.11
N ILE A 6 -3.68 -6.42 21.24
CA ILE A 6 -2.47 -5.93 20.63
C ILE A 6 -2.08 -4.61 21.28
N THR A 7 -0.87 -4.55 21.79
CA THR A 7 -0.25 -3.31 22.28
C THR A 7 0.76 -2.83 21.26
N VAL A 8 0.53 -1.64 20.70
CA VAL A 8 1.51 -0.95 19.85
C VAL A 8 2.43 -0.14 20.78
N ASN A 9 3.68 -0.55 20.88
CA ASN A 9 4.67 0.04 21.79
C ASN A 9 5.61 1.04 21.09
N SER A 10 5.56 1.09 19.78
CA SER A 10 6.43 1.92 18.96
C SER A 10 5.63 2.86 18.07
N SER A 11 6.19 4.05 17.81
CA SER A 11 5.68 4.97 16.79
C SER A 11 6.23 4.66 15.39
N ASN A 12 7.03 3.60 15.22
CA ASN A 12 7.67 3.25 13.96
C ASN A 12 6.74 2.40 13.10
N ILE A 13 6.56 2.81 11.85
CA ILE A 13 5.71 2.17 10.86
C ILE A 13 6.54 1.95 9.60
N ILE A 14 6.40 0.78 8.97
CA ILE A 14 6.94 0.50 7.64
C ILE A 14 5.77 0.45 6.65
N ILE A 15 5.89 1.16 5.54
CA ILE A 15 4.99 1.06 4.38
C ILE A 15 5.81 0.54 3.21
N PHE A 16 5.30 -0.46 2.52
CA PHE A 16 5.88 -1.01 1.30
C PHE A 16 4.78 -1.45 0.33
N HIS A 17 5.15 -1.93 -0.84
CA HIS A 17 4.23 -2.34 -1.89
C HIS A 17 4.72 -3.64 -2.54
N THR A 18 4.02 -4.75 -2.33
CA THR A 18 4.29 -5.98 -3.09
C THR A 18 3.99 -5.80 -4.57
N HIS A 19 2.97 -5.01 -4.89
CA HIS A 19 2.59 -4.65 -6.26
C HIS A 19 2.78 -3.16 -6.52
N THR A 20 4.04 -2.73 -6.54
CA THR A 20 4.48 -1.32 -6.65
C THR A 20 3.88 -0.58 -7.86
N CYS A 21 3.69 -1.31 -8.99
CA CYS A 21 3.15 -0.71 -10.22
C CYS A 21 1.62 -0.64 -10.26
N GLU A 22 0.89 -1.10 -9.23
CA GLU A 22 -0.57 -0.99 -9.19
C GLU A 22 -1.02 0.46 -9.28
N SER A 23 -2.03 0.70 -10.12
CA SER A 23 -2.58 2.03 -10.35
C SER A 23 -4.10 1.99 -10.39
N TYR A 24 -4.72 3.14 -10.27
CA TYR A 24 -6.17 3.28 -10.32
C TYR A 24 -6.66 3.44 -11.76
N THR A 25 -7.96 3.30 -11.98
CA THR A 25 -8.57 3.60 -13.28
C THR A 25 -8.21 5.01 -13.72
N PRO A 26 -7.59 5.20 -14.89
CA PRO A 26 -7.24 6.54 -15.37
C PRO A 26 -8.49 7.37 -15.60
N THR A 27 -8.36 8.66 -15.33
CA THR A 27 -9.41 9.65 -15.59
C THR A 27 -8.83 10.77 -16.46
N GLU A 28 -9.68 11.64 -17.00
CA GLU A 28 -9.22 12.80 -17.77
C GLU A 28 -8.22 13.67 -16.99
N LYS A 29 -8.47 13.86 -15.70
CA LYS A 29 -7.58 14.64 -14.80
C LYS A 29 -6.32 13.88 -14.40
N TYR A 30 -6.40 12.56 -14.24
CA TYR A 30 -5.31 11.70 -13.77
C TYR A 30 -5.05 10.60 -14.81
N ASN A 31 -4.57 11.02 -15.97
CA ASN A 31 -4.14 10.11 -17.02
C ASN A 31 -2.65 9.80 -16.89
N TYR A 32 -2.25 8.57 -17.23
CA TYR A 32 -0.87 8.11 -17.15
C TYR A 32 -0.57 7.08 -18.24
N GLU A 33 0.72 6.90 -18.57
CA GLU A 33 1.16 5.85 -19.48
C GLU A 33 1.08 4.49 -18.77
N GLN A 34 0.26 3.60 -19.31
CA GLN A 34 0.05 2.27 -18.74
C GLN A 34 1.13 1.29 -19.23
N THR A 35 1.75 0.58 -18.29
CA THR A 35 2.65 -0.56 -18.54
C THR A 35 1.94 -1.91 -18.45
N GLY A 36 0.64 -1.90 -18.25
CA GLY A 36 -0.29 -3.02 -18.12
C GLY A 36 -1.65 -2.49 -17.67
N THR A 37 -2.68 -3.34 -17.62
CA THR A 37 -4.03 -2.91 -17.21
C THR A 37 -4.03 -2.34 -15.80
N TYR A 38 -4.31 -1.04 -15.69
CA TYR A 38 -4.26 -0.27 -14.44
C TYR A 38 -2.92 -0.44 -13.70
N ARG A 39 -1.83 -0.33 -14.47
CA ARG A 39 -0.46 -0.43 -13.96
C ARG A 39 0.44 0.59 -14.64
N THR A 40 1.35 1.18 -13.87
CA THR A 40 2.39 2.07 -14.38
C THR A 40 3.65 2.03 -13.52
N THR A 41 4.79 2.24 -14.15
CA THR A 41 6.07 2.44 -13.44
C THR A 41 6.26 3.88 -12.98
N ASP A 42 5.38 4.81 -13.35
CA ASP A 42 5.43 6.18 -12.84
C ASP A 42 4.89 6.22 -11.40
N LEU A 43 5.79 6.49 -10.44
CA LEU A 43 5.46 6.54 -9.01
C LEU A 43 4.49 7.66 -8.63
N ASN A 44 4.24 8.62 -9.52
CA ASN A 44 3.26 9.69 -9.29
C ASN A 44 1.82 9.26 -9.59
N TYR A 45 1.63 8.12 -10.26
CA TYR A 45 0.33 7.65 -10.73
C TYR A 45 -0.02 6.23 -10.29
N ASN A 46 0.73 5.68 -9.34
CA ASN A 46 0.50 4.35 -8.78
C ASN A 46 0.34 4.37 -7.25
N VAL A 47 0.20 3.21 -6.62
CA VAL A 47 -0.02 3.08 -5.16
C VAL A 47 1.09 3.72 -4.32
N VAL A 48 2.29 3.90 -4.87
CA VAL A 48 3.39 4.58 -4.17
C VAL A 48 3.04 6.04 -3.88
N LYS A 49 2.34 6.73 -4.79
CA LYS A 49 1.87 8.10 -4.53
C LYS A 49 0.93 8.14 -3.32
N VAL A 50 0.02 7.18 -3.22
CA VAL A 50 -0.87 7.04 -2.06
C VAL A 50 -0.06 6.76 -0.78
N GLY A 51 0.93 5.86 -0.86
CA GLY A 51 1.85 5.58 0.24
C GLY A 51 2.64 6.81 0.69
N THR A 52 3.04 7.66 -0.25
CA THR A 52 3.72 8.93 0.05
C THR A 52 2.81 9.88 0.83
N GLU A 53 1.56 10.04 0.41
CA GLU A 53 0.59 10.90 1.13
C GLU A 53 0.26 10.33 2.52
N LEU A 54 0.08 9.01 2.63
CA LEU A 54 -0.13 8.35 3.91
C LEU A 54 1.08 8.57 4.85
N THR A 55 2.30 8.42 4.33
CA THR A 55 3.55 8.70 5.06
C THR A 55 3.58 10.11 5.60
N ASN A 56 3.26 11.11 4.76
CA ASN A 56 3.24 12.51 5.15
C ASN A 56 2.23 12.77 6.28
N GLN A 57 1.03 12.20 6.16
CA GLN A 57 -0.01 12.35 7.18
C GLN A 57 0.40 11.68 8.51
N LEU A 58 0.89 10.45 8.48
CA LEU A 58 1.33 9.75 9.68
C LEU A 58 2.50 10.47 10.36
N ASN A 59 3.47 10.97 9.59
CA ASN A 59 4.56 11.78 10.15
C ASN A 59 4.03 13.07 10.82
N SER A 60 3.00 13.71 10.28
CA SER A 60 2.38 14.89 10.87
C SER A 60 1.70 14.60 12.22
N TYR A 61 1.28 13.35 12.45
CA TYR A 61 0.75 12.88 13.73
C TYR A 61 1.83 12.39 14.72
N GLY A 62 3.11 12.50 14.35
CA GLY A 62 4.24 12.12 15.21
C GLY A 62 4.72 10.69 15.08
N TYR A 63 4.18 9.91 14.13
CA TYR A 63 4.73 8.61 13.79
C TYR A 63 6.02 8.74 12.99
N LYS A 64 6.85 7.71 12.99
CA LYS A 64 8.08 7.61 12.19
C LYS A 64 7.87 6.58 11.11
N VAL A 65 7.66 7.03 9.89
CA VAL A 65 7.33 6.14 8.77
C VAL A 65 8.54 5.94 7.87
N LEU A 66 8.92 4.67 7.66
CA LEU A 66 9.82 4.25 6.60
C LEU A 66 8.95 3.81 5.42
N HIS A 67 8.98 4.55 4.32
CA HIS A 67 8.27 4.21 3.10
C HIS A 67 9.24 3.63 2.07
N ASN A 68 9.10 2.34 1.77
CA ASN A 68 9.88 1.65 0.76
C ASN A 68 9.16 1.65 -0.59
N THR A 69 9.82 2.13 -1.63
CA THR A 69 9.28 2.28 -2.99
C THR A 69 9.93 1.36 -4.01
N THR A 70 10.59 0.30 -3.54
CA THR A 70 11.24 -0.70 -4.41
C THR A 70 10.21 -1.38 -5.30
N TYR A 71 10.55 -1.52 -6.60
CA TYR A 71 9.72 -2.27 -7.53
C TYR A 71 9.85 -3.78 -7.27
N HIS A 72 8.75 -4.42 -6.82
CA HIS A 72 8.72 -5.86 -6.58
C HIS A 72 8.00 -6.63 -7.70
N ASP A 73 7.20 -5.95 -8.50
CA ASP A 73 6.36 -6.53 -9.55
C ASP A 73 6.73 -6.07 -10.97
N TYR A 74 7.88 -5.44 -11.12
CA TYR A 74 8.46 -5.02 -12.39
C TYR A 74 9.95 -5.39 -12.45
N PRO A 75 10.49 -5.87 -13.58
CA PRO A 75 9.81 -6.11 -14.86
C PRO A 75 8.93 -7.37 -14.88
N ALA A 76 8.96 -8.21 -13.84
CA ALA A 76 8.19 -9.44 -13.78
C ALA A 76 7.17 -9.40 -12.62
N TYR A 77 5.88 -9.62 -12.92
CA TYR A 77 4.84 -9.73 -11.92
C TYR A 77 4.99 -10.98 -11.05
N SER A 78 5.23 -12.13 -11.69
CA SER A 78 5.43 -13.39 -10.97
C SER A 78 6.59 -13.31 -10.00
N GLY A 79 6.41 -13.80 -8.78
CA GLY A 79 7.42 -13.78 -7.72
C GLY A 79 7.52 -12.46 -6.95
N SER A 80 6.60 -11.50 -7.14
CA SER A 80 6.59 -10.22 -6.44
C SER A 80 6.54 -10.38 -4.91
N TYR A 81 5.74 -11.30 -4.38
CA TYR A 81 5.67 -11.61 -2.95
C TYR A 81 7.01 -12.12 -2.38
N GLY A 82 7.72 -12.95 -3.12
CA GLY A 82 9.06 -13.42 -2.70
C GLY A 82 10.07 -12.28 -2.62
N ARG A 83 10.04 -11.35 -3.59
CA ARG A 83 10.91 -10.16 -3.60
C ARG A 83 10.55 -9.19 -2.49
N SER A 84 9.26 -8.88 -2.30
CA SER A 84 8.82 -8.00 -1.23
C SER A 84 9.11 -8.57 0.15
N LEU A 85 8.93 -9.88 0.35
CA LEU A 85 9.28 -10.54 1.61
C LEU A 85 10.77 -10.39 1.94
N THR A 86 11.67 -10.52 0.95
CA THR A 86 13.11 -10.29 1.15
C THR A 86 13.37 -8.85 1.59
N THR A 87 12.81 -7.87 0.87
CA THR A 87 12.95 -6.44 1.20
C THR A 87 12.46 -6.14 2.62
N VAL A 88 11.27 -6.65 2.98
CA VAL A 88 10.69 -6.38 4.32
C VAL A 88 11.52 -7.03 5.42
N LYS A 89 12.04 -8.25 5.24
CA LYS A 89 12.93 -8.90 6.20
C LYS A 89 14.20 -8.09 6.41
N ASP A 90 14.81 -7.57 5.35
CA ASP A 90 16.00 -6.75 5.43
C ASP A 90 15.74 -5.45 6.17
N ILE A 91 14.62 -4.78 5.89
CA ILE A 91 14.21 -3.56 6.60
C ILE A 91 13.98 -3.85 8.09
N LEU A 92 13.23 -4.89 8.43
CA LEU A 92 12.93 -5.26 9.81
C LEU A 92 14.17 -5.64 10.60
N SER A 93 15.17 -6.26 9.96
CA SER A 93 16.45 -6.59 10.62
C SER A 93 17.20 -5.36 11.10
N GLN A 94 16.99 -4.22 10.47
CA GLN A 94 17.60 -2.92 10.78
C GLN A 94 16.68 -2.01 11.63
N ASN A 95 15.39 -2.36 11.75
CA ASN A 95 14.36 -1.59 12.44
C ASN A 95 13.58 -2.48 13.40
N THR A 96 14.27 -3.04 14.39
CA THR A 96 13.76 -4.07 15.30
C THR A 96 12.64 -3.61 16.24
N ASN A 97 12.40 -2.32 16.36
CA ASN A 97 11.34 -1.71 17.17
C ASN A 97 10.13 -1.26 16.34
N THR A 98 9.86 -1.93 15.23
CA THR A 98 8.70 -1.67 14.38
C THR A 98 7.56 -2.62 14.75
N ASP A 99 6.40 -2.07 15.10
CA ASP A 99 5.21 -2.85 15.46
C ASP A 99 4.17 -2.93 14.33
N VAL A 100 4.26 -2.02 13.35
CA VAL A 100 3.29 -1.94 12.25
C VAL A 100 3.99 -1.98 10.91
N VAL A 101 3.56 -2.94 10.08
CA VAL A 101 4.04 -3.09 8.69
C VAL A 101 2.83 -3.11 7.78
N ILE A 102 2.81 -2.23 6.80
CA ILE A 102 1.70 -2.04 5.86
C ILE A 102 2.18 -2.40 4.45
N ASP A 103 1.58 -3.43 3.85
CA ASP A 103 1.65 -3.69 2.42
C ASP A 103 0.49 -2.95 1.75
N LEU A 104 0.78 -1.81 1.13
CA LEU A 104 -0.25 -0.94 0.57
C LEU A 104 -0.52 -1.29 -0.89
N HIS A 105 -1.75 -1.71 -1.16
CA HIS A 105 -2.27 -2.09 -2.46
C HIS A 105 -3.44 -1.21 -2.88
N ARG A 106 -3.88 -1.34 -4.12
CA ARG A 106 -5.26 -1.09 -4.54
C ARG A 106 -5.97 -2.42 -4.71
N ASP A 107 -7.29 -2.46 -4.59
CA ASP A 107 -8.07 -3.67 -4.83
C ASP A 107 -8.22 -3.96 -6.33
N ALA A 108 -8.38 -5.23 -6.68
CA ALA A 108 -8.62 -5.71 -8.04
C ALA A 108 -9.94 -6.47 -8.09
N ILE A 109 -10.99 -5.80 -8.57
CA ILE A 109 -12.30 -6.40 -8.77
C ILE A 109 -12.42 -6.81 -10.23
N GLY A 110 -12.78 -8.09 -10.48
CA GLY A 110 -12.89 -8.63 -11.84
C GLY A 110 -14.03 -8.03 -12.67
N ASP A 111 -15.03 -7.43 -12.03
CA ASP A 111 -16.08 -6.68 -12.70
C ASP A 111 -15.65 -5.21 -12.86
N TYR A 112 -15.21 -4.86 -14.06
CA TYR A 112 -14.77 -3.50 -14.39
C TYR A 112 -15.89 -2.44 -14.36
N SER A 113 -17.15 -2.85 -14.27
CA SER A 113 -18.29 -1.94 -14.10
C SER A 113 -18.51 -1.52 -12.66
N TYR A 114 -17.86 -2.19 -11.70
CA TYR A 114 -18.02 -1.97 -10.27
C TYR A 114 -16.74 -1.39 -9.66
N SER A 115 -16.86 -0.19 -9.12
CA SER A 115 -15.77 0.49 -8.40
C SER A 115 -16.30 0.96 -7.05
N PRO A 116 -15.96 0.29 -5.94
CA PRO A 116 -16.42 0.70 -4.61
C PRO A 116 -15.95 2.12 -4.28
N LYS A 117 -16.90 2.98 -4.01
CA LYS A 117 -16.66 4.38 -3.66
C LYS A 117 -17.41 4.78 -2.41
N VAL A 118 -16.93 5.80 -1.75
CA VAL A 118 -17.60 6.49 -0.65
C VAL A 118 -17.56 7.98 -0.90
N LYS A 119 -18.63 8.68 -0.53
CA LYS A 119 -18.70 10.13 -0.63
C LYS A 119 -18.19 10.76 0.66
N ILE A 120 -17.20 11.66 0.55
CA ILE A 120 -16.67 12.47 1.65
C ILE A 120 -16.82 13.93 1.25
N GLY A 121 -17.75 14.64 1.89
CA GLY A 121 -18.16 15.96 1.45
C GLY A 121 -18.77 15.91 0.05
N GLU A 122 -18.21 16.65 -0.90
CA GLU A 122 -18.63 16.65 -2.31
C GLU A 122 -17.82 15.70 -3.21
N GLU A 123 -16.80 15.02 -2.67
CA GLU A 123 -15.90 14.17 -3.45
C GLU A 123 -16.24 12.69 -3.31
N GLU A 124 -16.18 11.95 -4.42
CA GLU A 124 -16.18 10.49 -4.43
C GLU A 124 -14.75 9.98 -4.36
N VAL A 125 -14.49 9.13 -3.38
CA VAL A 125 -13.17 8.53 -3.14
C VAL A 125 -13.26 7.00 -3.07
N ALA A 126 -12.15 6.31 -3.30
CA ALA A 126 -12.06 4.86 -3.13
C ALA A 126 -12.30 4.46 -1.67
N GLN A 127 -12.97 3.34 -1.46
CA GLN A 127 -13.12 2.74 -0.13
C GLN A 127 -11.79 2.15 0.35
N LEU A 128 -11.58 2.17 1.68
CA LEU A 128 -10.48 1.47 2.31
C LEU A 128 -10.92 0.07 2.76
N MET A 129 -10.04 -0.90 2.56
CA MET A 129 -10.18 -2.25 3.08
C MET A 129 -8.91 -2.63 3.84
N PHE A 130 -9.06 -3.19 5.03
CA PHE A 130 -7.95 -3.73 5.80
C PHE A 130 -7.99 -5.26 5.77
N VAL A 131 -6.86 -5.86 5.44
CA VAL A 131 -6.63 -7.30 5.55
C VAL A 131 -5.56 -7.51 6.61
N ILE A 132 -5.90 -8.21 7.68
CA ILE A 132 -4.98 -8.43 8.80
C ILE A 132 -4.49 -9.87 8.74
N GLY A 133 -3.17 -10.04 8.71
CA GLY A 133 -2.53 -11.33 8.84
C GLY A 133 -2.71 -11.86 10.26
N THR A 134 -3.11 -13.14 10.37
CA THR A 134 -3.25 -13.83 11.66
C THR A 134 -2.26 -14.98 11.76
N ALA A 135 -1.84 -15.35 12.96
CA ALA A 135 -1.02 -16.52 13.18
C ALA A 135 -1.77 -17.79 12.70
N GLY A 136 -1.18 -18.53 11.75
CA GLY A 136 -1.75 -19.74 11.17
C GLY A 136 -2.51 -19.56 9.86
N GLY A 137 -2.59 -18.37 9.33
CA GLY A 137 -3.01 -18.09 7.95
C GLY A 137 -1.80 -18.21 7.03
N GLY A 138 -1.62 -19.35 6.39
CA GLY A 138 -0.65 -19.59 5.32
C GLY A 138 -1.36 -19.65 4.00
#